data_e1a42dde27a895e3aa0d52ad66c30998
#
_entry.id   e1a42dde27a895e3aa0d52ad66c30998
#
_cell.length_a   1.000
_cell.length_b   1.000
_cell.length_c   1.000
_cell.angle_alpha   90.00
_cell.angle_beta   90.00
_cell.angle_gamma   90.00
#
_symmetry.space_group_name_H-M   'P 1'
#
loop_
_entity.id
_entity.type
_entity.pdbx_description
1 polymer ?
#
loop_
_entity_poly.entity_id
_entity_poly.type
_entity_poly.pdbx_seq_one_letter_code
_entity_poly.pdbx_strand_id
1 'polypeptide(L)'
;VKSKATPEATFKLKCEKHPDAFVYLIDHPSCGVWCGATPELLVASSDNRIETVSLAGTRVLVNGDLTNVWTDKERHEQSQVTDYIKSVLEDNGASEMSIEPRADRRYGNLLHLETRFRCSIKGDVQKLASDLHPTPAVGGRPLKAACDFIKSNEQFSRGYYSGYLGVETASGSAYYVNLRAAKWLVGGVQLYAGGGIVEGSIPQDEWAETEAKIKAIEATFA
;
A
#
# COMPACT_ATOMS: atom_id res chain seq x y z
N VAL A 1 12.12 -15.04 -8.22
CA VAL A 1 11.75 -15.43 -9.60
C VAL A 1 12.95 -15.24 -10.52
N LYS A 2 13.23 -16.20 -11.39
CA LYS A 2 14.19 -16.02 -12.49
C LYS A 2 13.50 -15.22 -13.59
N SER A 3 14.00 -14.04 -13.90
CA SER A 3 13.47 -13.20 -14.99
C SER A 3 14.62 -12.68 -15.85
N LYS A 4 14.36 -12.53 -17.13
CA LYS A 4 15.25 -11.85 -18.09
C LYS A 4 14.80 -10.41 -18.34
N ALA A 5 13.69 -9.98 -17.74
CA ALA A 5 13.18 -8.63 -17.90
C ALA A 5 14.13 -7.61 -17.25
N THR A 6 14.46 -6.56 -17.99
CA THR A 6 15.23 -5.46 -17.45
C THR A 6 14.37 -4.58 -16.54
N PRO A 7 14.96 -3.86 -15.58
CA PRO A 7 14.22 -2.93 -14.72
C PRO A 7 13.40 -1.91 -15.53
N GLU A 8 13.97 -1.34 -16.60
CA GLU A 8 13.34 -0.33 -17.45
C GLU A 8 12.16 -0.89 -18.24
N ALA A 9 12.30 -2.12 -18.80
CA ALA A 9 11.20 -2.78 -19.50
C ALA A 9 10.05 -3.09 -18.54
N THR A 10 10.37 -3.57 -17.35
CA THR A 10 9.39 -3.83 -16.30
C THR A 10 8.69 -2.54 -15.86
N PHE A 11 9.42 -1.44 -15.66
CA PHE A 11 8.84 -0.14 -15.31
C PHE A 11 7.86 0.34 -16.38
N LYS A 12 8.24 0.31 -17.66
CA LYS A 12 7.34 0.70 -18.76
C LYS A 12 6.06 -0.13 -18.77
N LEU A 13 6.21 -1.46 -18.66
CA LEU A 13 5.05 -2.36 -18.64
C LEU A 13 4.15 -2.12 -17.41
N LYS A 14 4.71 -1.76 -16.25
CA LYS A 14 3.94 -1.39 -15.07
C LYS A 14 3.17 -0.08 -15.29
N CYS A 15 3.76 0.93 -15.93
CA CYS A 15 3.07 2.17 -16.27
C CYS A 15 1.86 1.91 -17.18
N GLU A 16 2.00 1.03 -18.15
CA GLU A 16 0.92 0.66 -19.07
C GLU A 16 -0.20 -0.13 -18.37
N LYS A 17 0.17 -1.10 -17.52
CA LYS A 17 -0.80 -1.99 -16.86
C LYS A 17 -1.47 -1.38 -15.62
N HIS A 18 -0.86 -0.38 -15.01
CA HIS A 18 -1.34 0.20 -13.74
C HIS A 18 -1.42 1.74 -13.82
N PRO A 19 -2.27 2.30 -14.70
CA PRO A 19 -2.36 3.75 -14.89
C PRO A 19 -2.84 4.50 -13.65
N ASP A 20 -3.55 3.82 -12.73
CA ASP A 20 -4.08 4.38 -11.47
C ASP A 20 -3.16 4.18 -10.27
N ALA A 21 -1.95 3.63 -10.47
CA ALA A 21 -0.98 3.40 -9.40
C ALA A 21 0.20 4.36 -9.52
N PHE A 22 0.86 4.63 -8.40
CA PHE A 22 2.17 5.26 -8.41
C PHE A 22 3.23 4.24 -8.81
N VAL A 23 3.74 4.37 -10.02
CA VAL A 23 4.78 3.48 -10.56
C VAL A 23 6.14 4.15 -10.41
N TYR A 24 7.10 3.42 -9.88
CA TYR A 24 8.46 3.91 -9.66
C TYR A 24 9.51 2.89 -10.09
N LEU A 25 10.68 3.41 -10.46
CA LEU A 25 11.93 2.68 -10.62
C LEU A 25 13.03 3.46 -9.91
N ILE A 26 13.71 2.82 -8.97
CA ILE A 26 14.86 3.36 -8.24
C ILE A 26 16.06 2.47 -8.51
N ASP A 27 17.17 3.07 -8.93
CA ASP A 27 18.48 2.44 -8.98
C ASP A 27 19.46 3.31 -8.18
N HIS A 28 19.91 2.79 -7.04
CA HIS A 28 20.80 3.52 -6.16
C HIS A 28 21.78 2.58 -5.43
N PRO A 29 23.07 2.96 -5.31
CA PRO A 29 24.09 2.08 -4.71
C PRO A 29 23.77 1.59 -3.31
N SER A 30 23.07 2.38 -2.48
CA SER A 30 22.75 2.01 -1.10
C SER A 30 21.58 1.04 -0.98
N CYS A 31 20.70 0.95 -1.97
CA CYS A 31 19.49 0.13 -1.88
C CYS A 31 19.37 -0.91 -3.01
N GLY A 32 20.16 -0.77 -4.08
CA GLY A 32 20.03 -1.55 -5.30
C GLY A 32 18.83 -1.11 -6.13
N VAL A 33 18.41 -1.98 -7.03
CA VAL A 33 17.33 -1.69 -7.99
C VAL A 33 15.99 -2.16 -7.45
N TRP A 34 15.04 -1.21 -7.35
CA TRP A 34 13.67 -1.46 -6.91
C TRP A 34 12.67 -0.91 -7.94
N CYS A 35 11.60 -1.63 -8.16
CA CYS A 35 10.48 -1.17 -8.97
C CYS A 35 9.16 -1.61 -8.34
N GLY A 36 8.18 -0.73 -8.35
CA GLY A 36 6.86 -1.03 -7.80
C GLY A 36 5.75 -0.30 -8.53
N ALA A 37 4.52 -0.75 -8.27
CA ALA A 37 3.30 -0.09 -8.73
C ALA A 37 2.29 -0.12 -7.56
N THR A 38 2.38 0.88 -6.70
CA THR A 38 1.57 0.93 -5.48
C THR A 38 0.31 1.75 -5.67
N PRO A 39 -0.85 1.21 -5.28
CA PRO A 39 -2.10 1.95 -5.31
C PRO A 39 -2.34 2.78 -4.05
N GLU A 40 -1.59 2.53 -2.97
CA GLU A 40 -1.89 3.05 -1.64
C GLU A 40 -1.25 4.41 -1.40
N LEU A 41 -2.08 5.47 -1.54
CA LEU A 41 -1.71 6.83 -1.16
C LEU A 41 -1.59 6.91 0.37
N LEU A 42 -0.40 7.22 0.88
CA LEU A 42 -0.22 7.50 2.30
C LEU A 42 -0.70 8.91 2.64
N VAL A 43 -0.24 9.90 1.90
CA VAL A 43 -0.69 11.29 2.00
C VAL A 43 -0.25 12.09 0.78
N ALA A 44 -1.13 12.96 0.30
CA ALA A 44 -0.79 13.99 -0.68
C ALA A 44 -1.15 15.37 -0.13
N SER A 45 -0.43 16.38 -0.59
CA SER A 45 -0.70 17.77 -0.25
C SER A 45 -0.61 18.67 -1.46
N SER A 46 -1.46 19.69 -1.48
CA SER A 46 -1.40 20.83 -2.39
C SER A 46 -2.05 22.01 -1.68
N ASP A 47 -1.35 23.15 -1.58
CA ASP A 47 -1.86 24.40 -0.97
C ASP A 47 -2.53 24.20 0.42
N ASN A 48 -1.87 23.48 1.35
CA ASN A 48 -2.38 23.09 2.67
C ASN A 48 -3.61 22.15 2.64
N ARG A 49 -4.05 21.70 1.50
CA ARG A 49 -5.04 20.65 1.36
C ARG A 49 -4.35 19.30 1.43
N ILE A 50 -4.86 18.44 2.29
CA ILE A 50 -4.36 17.09 2.50
C ILE A 50 -5.39 16.09 1.98
N GLU A 51 -4.89 15.10 1.28
CA GLU A 51 -5.66 13.91 0.91
C GLU A 51 -4.93 12.65 1.37
N THR A 52 -5.65 11.72 1.99
CA THR A 52 -5.15 10.38 2.33
C THR A 52 -6.27 9.36 2.17
N VAL A 53 -5.91 8.08 2.10
CA VAL A 53 -6.88 6.99 1.97
C VAL A 53 -6.61 5.88 2.99
N SER A 54 -7.68 5.30 3.53
CA SER A 54 -7.60 3.98 4.14
C SER A 54 -7.95 2.93 3.09
N LEU A 55 -7.01 2.04 2.80
CA LEU A 55 -7.16 0.98 1.81
C LEU A 55 -6.84 -0.35 2.49
N ALA A 56 -7.85 -1.20 2.70
CA ALA A 56 -7.68 -2.52 3.29
C ALA A 56 -8.84 -3.43 2.89
N GLY A 57 -8.72 -4.72 3.22
CA GLY A 57 -9.60 -5.74 2.69
C GLY A 57 -9.29 -6.00 1.22
N THR A 58 -9.13 -7.27 0.85
CA THR A 58 -8.79 -7.64 -0.53
C THR A 58 -9.67 -8.78 -1.00
N ARG A 59 -10.18 -8.68 -2.24
CA ARG A 59 -10.82 -9.80 -2.94
C ARG A 59 -10.32 -9.90 -4.36
N VAL A 60 -10.18 -11.14 -4.82
CA VAL A 60 -9.85 -11.43 -6.21
C VAL A 60 -11.14 -11.39 -7.03
N LEU A 61 -11.16 -10.62 -8.11
CA LEU A 61 -12.26 -10.62 -9.06
C LEU A 61 -12.20 -11.89 -9.90
N VAL A 62 -13.26 -12.69 -9.85
CA VAL A 62 -13.43 -13.87 -10.70
C VAL A 62 -14.34 -13.51 -11.88
N ASN A 63 -13.81 -13.60 -13.09
CA ASN A 63 -14.53 -13.26 -14.34
C ASN A 63 -15.04 -11.80 -14.41
N GLY A 64 -14.47 -10.89 -13.61
CA GLY A 64 -14.90 -9.50 -13.56
C GLY A 64 -16.22 -9.25 -12.82
N ASP A 65 -16.76 -10.26 -12.16
CA ASP A 65 -18.05 -10.18 -11.47
C ASP A 65 -17.88 -9.50 -10.10
N LEU A 66 -18.71 -8.49 -9.85
CA LEU A 66 -18.75 -7.70 -8.59
C LEU A 66 -19.67 -8.35 -7.53
N THR A 67 -20.07 -9.59 -7.69
CA THR A 67 -20.98 -10.29 -6.74
C THR A 67 -20.35 -10.62 -5.40
N ASN A 68 -19.12 -10.16 -5.17
CA ASN A 68 -18.42 -10.36 -3.91
C ASN A 68 -19.01 -9.48 -2.79
N VAL A 69 -19.81 -10.09 -1.95
CA VAL A 69 -20.25 -9.46 -0.70
C VAL A 69 -19.07 -9.45 0.27
N TRP A 70 -18.67 -8.26 0.73
CA TRP A 70 -17.68 -8.11 1.79
C TRP A 70 -18.19 -8.75 3.08
N THR A 71 -17.35 -9.55 3.73
CA THR A 71 -17.64 -10.10 5.06
C THR A 71 -17.32 -9.09 6.15
N ASP A 72 -17.73 -9.40 7.38
CA ASP A 72 -17.40 -8.56 8.54
C ASP A 72 -15.89 -8.50 8.81
N LYS A 73 -15.14 -9.52 8.41
CA LYS A 73 -13.67 -9.56 8.50
C LYS A 73 -13.04 -8.40 7.72
N GLU A 74 -13.29 -8.30 6.42
CA GLU A 74 -12.69 -7.25 5.59
C GLU A 74 -13.20 -5.85 5.98
N ARG A 75 -14.47 -5.76 6.41
CA ARG A 75 -15.03 -4.50 6.91
C ARG A 75 -14.34 -4.07 8.19
N HIS A 76 -14.06 -5.01 9.10
CA HIS A 76 -13.34 -4.75 10.35
C HIS A 76 -11.89 -4.35 10.07
N GLU A 77 -11.18 -5.08 9.22
CA GLU A 77 -9.81 -4.76 8.80
C GLU A 77 -9.72 -3.31 8.29
N GLN A 78 -10.61 -2.93 7.38
CA GLN A 78 -10.61 -1.59 6.81
C GLN A 78 -11.01 -0.52 7.84
N SER A 79 -11.93 -0.80 8.77
CA SER A 79 -12.29 0.16 9.81
C SER A 79 -11.14 0.47 10.76
N GLN A 80 -10.29 -0.51 11.08
CA GLN A 80 -9.08 -0.30 11.90
C GLN A 80 -8.13 0.73 11.27
N VAL A 81 -7.98 0.68 9.94
CA VAL A 81 -7.14 1.65 9.22
C VAL A 81 -7.81 3.02 9.16
N THR A 82 -9.12 3.06 8.93
CA THR A 82 -9.91 4.30 8.88
C THR A 82 -9.84 5.06 10.21
N ASP A 83 -10.08 4.37 11.33
CA ASP A 83 -10.05 4.98 12.67
C ASP A 83 -8.65 5.48 13.04
N TYR A 84 -7.62 4.73 12.66
CA TYR A 84 -6.24 5.15 12.87
C TYR A 84 -5.91 6.43 12.10
N ILE A 85 -6.19 6.46 10.80
CA ILE A 85 -5.92 7.65 9.96
C ILE A 85 -6.66 8.86 10.50
N LYS A 86 -7.94 8.70 10.86
CA LYS A 86 -8.74 9.76 11.46
C LYS A 86 -8.08 10.33 12.71
N SER A 87 -7.67 9.47 13.65
CA SER A 87 -6.99 9.89 14.90
C SER A 87 -5.70 10.66 14.59
N VAL A 88 -4.85 10.15 13.69
CA VAL A 88 -3.59 10.83 13.34
C VAL A 88 -3.84 12.20 12.70
N LEU A 89 -4.85 12.32 11.85
CA LEU A 89 -5.21 13.62 11.25
C LEU A 89 -5.69 14.60 12.32
N GLU A 90 -6.53 14.16 13.25
CA GLU A 90 -7.02 14.97 14.39
C GLU A 90 -5.86 15.43 15.28
N ASP A 91 -4.94 14.53 15.63
CA ASP A 91 -3.74 14.81 16.44
C ASP A 91 -2.78 15.81 15.74
N ASN A 92 -2.78 15.85 14.41
CA ASN A 92 -2.04 16.82 13.60
C ASN A 92 -2.82 18.11 13.30
N GLY A 93 -3.92 18.35 13.98
CA GLY A 93 -4.69 19.61 13.89
C GLY A 93 -5.48 19.76 12.59
N ALA A 94 -5.96 18.65 12.02
CA ALA A 94 -6.80 18.68 10.83
C ALA A 94 -8.06 19.52 11.07
N SER A 95 -8.35 20.40 10.13
CA SER A 95 -9.58 21.19 10.06
C SER A 95 -10.30 20.92 8.75
N GLU A 96 -11.59 21.25 8.70
CA GLU A 96 -12.42 21.04 7.50
C GLU A 96 -12.40 19.58 7.00
N MET A 97 -12.35 18.61 7.92
CA MET A 97 -12.23 17.20 7.56
C MET A 97 -13.50 16.69 6.89
N SER A 98 -13.34 16.16 5.69
CA SER A 98 -14.36 15.43 4.93
C SER A 98 -13.91 13.96 4.80
N ILE A 99 -14.78 13.04 5.15
CA ILE A 99 -14.56 11.60 5.05
C ILE A 99 -15.62 11.05 4.10
N GLU A 100 -15.18 10.52 2.97
CA GLU A 100 -16.08 9.91 2.00
C GLU A 100 -16.62 8.57 2.53
N PRO A 101 -17.83 8.17 2.12
CA PRO A 101 -18.31 6.83 2.40
C PRO A 101 -17.35 5.76 1.88
N ARG A 102 -17.24 4.65 2.61
CA ARG A 102 -16.47 3.49 2.17
C ARG A 102 -17.00 2.98 0.83
N ALA A 103 -16.10 2.79 -0.13
CA ALA A 103 -16.40 2.36 -1.48
C ALA A 103 -15.47 1.24 -1.95
N ASP A 104 -15.90 0.53 -2.98
CA ASP A 104 -15.09 -0.47 -3.65
C ASP A 104 -14.08 0.23 -4.57
N ARG A 105 -12.82 -0.18 -4.48
CA ARG A 105 -11.74 0.31 -5.33
C ARG A 105 -11.05 -0.84 -6.04
N ARG A 106 -11.08 -0.80 -7.36
CA ARG A 106 -10.46 -1.82 -8.19
C ARG A 106 -9.03 -1.44 -8.57
N TYR A 107 -8.11 -2.41 -8.43
CA TYR A 107 -6.74 -2.34 -8.92
C TYR A 107 -6.38 -3.64 -9.66
N GLY A 108 -6.41 -3.60 -10.99
CA GLY A 108 -6.22 -4.78 -11.83
C GLY A 108 -7.35 -5.80 -11.61
N ASN A 109 -7.00 -7.01 -11.17
CA ASN A 109 -7.93 -8.07 -10.81
C ASN A 109 -8.25 -8.15 -9.31
N LEU A 110 -7.83 -7.16 -8.53
CA LEU A 110 -8.10 -7.08 -7.10
C LEU A 110 -9.12 -5.97 -6.82
N LEU A 111 -9.98 -6.22 -5.85
CA LEU A 111 -10.93 -5.27 -5.29
C LEU A 111 -10.54 -5.00 -3.84
N HIS A 112 -10.58 -3.74 -3.42
CA HIS A 112 -10.29 -3.29 -2.06
C HIS A 112 -11.42 -2.41 -1.53
N LEU A 113 -11.51 -2.29 -0.20
CA LEU A 113 -12.32 -1.26 0.45
C LEU A 113 -11.49 0.00 0.64
N GLU A 114 -12.00 1.14 0.17
CA GLU A 114 -11.36 2.44 0.30
C GLU A 114 -12.28 3.44 1.02
N THR A 115 -11.69 4.22 1.91
CA THR A 115 -12.30 5.46 2.45
C THR A 115 -11.30 6.59 2.24
N ARG A 116 -11.77 7.69 1.64
CA ARG A 116 -10.94 8.85 1.32
C ARG A 116 -11.19 9.97 2.32
N PHE A 117 -10.09 10.57 2.77
CA PHE A 117 -10.09 11.71 3.67
C PHE A 117 -9.55 12.94 2.94
N ARG A 118 -10.21 14.07 3.13
CA ARG A 118 -9.71 15.40 2.74
C ARG A 118 -9.82 16.33 3.92
N CYS A 119 -8.76 17.10 4.17
CA CYS A 119 -8.75 18.08 5.26
C CYS A 119 -7.76 19.21 4.94
N SER A 120 -7.72 20.21 5.81
CA SER A 120 -6.70 21.24 5.80
C SER A 120 -5.79 21.05 7.01
N ILE A 121 -4.48 20.97 6.78
CA ILE A 121 -3.45 20.92 7.83
C ILE A 121 -2.40 21.97 7.53
N LYS A 122 -2.08 22.80 8.54
CA LYS A 122 -0.97 23.75 8.48
C LYS A 122 0.25 23.11 9.12
N GLY A 123 1.17 22.61 8.34
CA GLY A 123 2.35 21.94 8.86
C GLY A 123 3.18 21.23 7.81
N ASP A 124 4.15 20.48 8.31
CA ASP A 124 5.08 19.69 7.50
C ASP A 124 4.43 18.36 7.09
N VAL A 125 4.28 18.17 5.79
CA VAL A 125 3.69 16.95 5.22
C VAL A 125 4.61 15.74 5.36
N GLN A 126 5.92 15.92 5.41
CA GLN A 126 6.86 14.82 5.72
C GLN A 126 6.64 14.31 7.14
N LYS A 127 6.44 15.23 8.10
CA LYS A 127 6.08 14.85 9.47
C LYS A 127 4.77 14.10 9.50
N LEU A 128 3.74 14.59 8.80
CA LEU A 128 2.45 13.90 8.72
C LEU A 128 2.58 12.50 8.09
N ALA A 129 3.37 12.34 7.03
CA ALA A 129 3.66 11.04 6.44
C ALA A 129 4.33 10.10 7.44
N SER A 130 5.27 10.61 8.25
CA SER A 130 5.93 9.83 9.32
C SER A 130 4.98 9.46 10.44
N ASP A 131 4.04 10.34 10.81
CA ASP A 131 3.04 10.07 11.86
C ASP A 131 1.98 9.06 11.38
N LEU A 132 1.63 9.08 10.11
CA LEU A 132 0.71 8.11 9.49
C LEU A 132 1.36 6.73 9.30
N HIS A 133 2.67 6.67 9.09
CA HIS A 133 3.36 5.43 8.77
C HIS A 133 4.04 4.79 10.00
N PRO A 134 3.90 3.45 10.17
CA PRO A 134 3.11 2.55 9.35
C PRO A 134 1.62 2.57 9.72
N THR A 135 0.76 2.51 8.71
CA THR A 135 -0.67 2.29 8.94
C THR A 135 -0.93 0.89 9.51
N PRO A 136 -2.09 0.63 10.13
CA PRO A 136 -2.45 -0.71 10.57
C PRO A 136 -2.44 -1.76 9.45
N ALA A 137 -2.65 -1.35 8.19
CA ALA A 137 -2.61 -2.24 7.03
C ALA A 137 -1.25 -2.92 6.82
N VAL A 138 -0.15 -2.28 7.25
CA VAL A 138 1.22 -2.82 7.11
C VAL A 138 1.95 -3.02 8.43
N GLY A 139 1.53 -2.34 9.50
CA GLY A 139 2.15 -2.38 10.83
C GLY A 139 1.33 -3.12 11.88
N GLY A 140 0.02 -3.31 11.65
CA GLY A 140 -0.90 -3.94 12.61
C GLY A 140 -1.27 -3.05 13.80
N ARG A 141 -2.08 -3.59 14.72
CA ARG A 141 -2.50 -2.92 15.96
C ARG A 141 -2.49 -3.90 17.13
N PRO A 142 -2.14 -3.47 18.38
CA PRO A 142 -1.52 -2.18 18.73
C PRO A 142 -0.16 -2.02 18.01
N LEU A 143 0.11 -0.84 17.47
CA LEU A 143 1.19 -0.61 16.50
C LEU A 143 2.57 -1.13 16.99
N LYS A 144 2.99 -0.71 18.21
CA LYS A 144 4.29 -1.13 18.74
C LYS A 144 4.40 -2.65 18.88
N ALA A 145 3.42 -3.30 19.50
CA ALA A 145 3.43 -4.74 19.74
C ALA A 145 3.41 -5.53 18.41
N ALA A 146 2.61 -5.10 17.45
CA ALA A 146 2.52 -5.72 16.13
C ALA A 146 3.84 -5.56 15.35
N CYS A 147 4.44 -4.38 15.34
CA CYS A 147 5.73 -4.15 14.69
C CYS A 147 6.86 -4.96 15.35
N ASP A 148 6.89 -5.07 16.68
CA ASP A 148 7.87 -5.89 17.41
C ASP A 148 7.68 -7.39 17.08
N PHE A 149 6.43 -7.85 16.99
CA PHE A 149 6.10 -9.21 16.57
C PHE A 149 6.58 -9.50 15.13
N ILE A 150 6.27 -8.62 14.18
CA ILE A 150 6.70 -8.74 12.79
C ILE A 150 8.24 -8.87 12.72
N LYS A 151 8.96 -7.95 13.36
CA LYS A 151 10.44 -7.97 13.38
C LYS A 151 11.03 -9.26 13.96
N SER A 152 10.35 -9.85 14.94
CA SER A 152 10.84 -11.05 15.64
C SER A 152 10.50 -12.35 14.91
N ASN A 153 9.48 -12.36 14.05
CA ASN A 153 8.94 -13.59 13.47
C ASN A 153 9.13 -13.69 11.95
N GLU A 154 9.25 -12.59 11.22
CA GLU A 154 9.55 -12.66 9.79
C GLU A 154 11.01 -13.13 9.57
N GLN A 155 11.17 -14.15 8.73
CA GLN A 155 12.49 -14.80 8.48
C GLN A 155 13.29 -14.06 7.39
N PHE A 156 12.75 -12.99 6.82
CA PHE A 156 13.37 -12.21 5.75
C PHE A 156 13.28 -10.71 6.05
N SER A 157 14.21 -9.95 5.48
CA SER A 157 14.15 -8.50 5.57
C SER A 157 13.14 -7.94 4.57
N ARG A 158 12.23 -7.10 5.05
CA ARG A 158 11.33 -6.34 4.17
C ARG A 158 12.08 -5.33 3.30
N GLY A 159 13.29 -4.89 3.72
CA GLY A 159 14.01 -3.81 3.04
C GLY A 159 13.15 -2.56 2.96
N TYR A 160 12.88 -2.09 1.74
CA TYR A 160 11.97 -0.95 1.52
C TYR A 160 10.49 -1.35 1.33
N TYR A 161 10.18 -2.65 1.22
CA TYR A 161 8.79 -3.11 1.20
C TYR A 161 8.06 -2.73 2.48
N SER A 162 6.83 -2.30 2.36
CA SER A 162 6.00 -1.73 3.43
C SER A 162 6.51 -0.44 4.08
N GLY A 163 7.59 0.16 3.57
CA GLY A 163 7.95 1.54 3.85
C GLY A 163 7.09 2.52 3.04
N TYR A 164 7.54 3.75 2.88
CA TYR A 164 6.91 4.70 1.96
C TYR A 164 7.93 5.45 1.12
N LEU A 165 7.49 5.96 0.00
CA LEU A 165 8.26 6.79 -0.92
C LEU A 165 7.32 7.80 -1.58
N GLY A 166 7.87 8.87 -2.11
CA GLY A 166 7.06 9.89 -2.75
C GLY A 166 7.87 10.89 -3.54
N VAL A 167 7.16 11.89 -4.02
CA VAL A 167 7.71 13.01 -4.76
C VAL A 167 7.26 14.31 -4.13
N GLU A 168 8.16 15.28 -4.13
CA GLU A 168 7.92 16.65 -3.71
C GLU A 168 8.20 17.58 -4.88
N THR A 169 7.30 18.50 -5.12
CA THR A 169 7.38 19.51 -6.18
C THR A 169 7.01 20.88 -5.62
N ALA A 170 7.22 21.92 -6.40
CA ALA A 170 6.80 23.27 -6.01
C ALA A 170 5.27 23.41 -5.82
N SER A 171 4.46 22.51 -6.42
CA SER A 171 3.00 22.54 -6.36
C SER A 171 2.41 21.62 -5.29
N GLY A 172 3.23 20.81 -4.61
CA GLY A 172 2.78 19.88 -3.58
C GLY A 172 3.62 18.62 -3.50
N SER A 173 3.19 17.72 -2.64
CA SER A 173 3.86 16.44 -2.41
C SER A 173 2.88 15.28 -2.40
N ALA A 174 3.36 14.08 -2.73
CA ALA A 174 2.59 12.85 -2.62
C ALA A 174 3.49 11.69 -2.17
N TYR A 175 3.08 11.01 -1.13
CA TYR A 175 3.76 9.85 -0.55
C TYR A 175 2.86 8.63 -0.64
N TYR A 176 3.44 7.48 -0.96
CA TYR A 176 2.73 6.22 -1.17
C TYR A 176 3.37 5.12 -0.33
N VAL A 177 2.57 4.23 0.23
CA VAL A 177 3.09 3.02 0.90
C VAL A 177 3.73 2.13 -0.15
N ASN A 178 4.94 1.65 0.11
CA ASN A 178 5.69 0.84 -0.85
C ASN A 178 5.19 -0.61 -0.87
N LEU A 179 4.20 -0.85 -1.69
CA LEU A 179 3.58 -2.15 -1.92
C LEU A 179 3.79 -2.64 -3.36
N ARG A 180 3.48 -3.92 -3.61
CA ARG A 180 3.60 -4.54 -4.95
C ARG A 180 4.98 -4.27 -5.57
N ALA A 181 6.00 -4.40 -4.72
CA ALA A 181 7.37 -4.06 -5.03
C ALA A 181 8.18 -5.29 -5.44
N ALA A 182 9.21 -5.02 -6.21
CA ALA A 182 10.20 -6.00 -6.61
C ALA A 182 11.60 -5.41 -6.46
N LYS A 183 12.56 -6.26 -6.09
CA LYS A 183 13.97 -5.92 -5.98
C LYS A 183 14.80 -6.83 -6.90
N TRP A 184 15.65 -6.26 -7.72
CA TRP A 184 16.61 -7.04 -8.50
C TRP A 184 17.77 -7.51 -7.64
N LEU A 185 18.09 -8.78 -7.77
CA LEU A 185 19.22 -9.43 -7.13
C LEU A 185 20.11 -10.06 -8.18
N VAL A 186 21.31 -10.48 -7.79
CA VAL A 186 22.17 -11.26 -8.68
C VAL A 186 21.46 -12.58 -9.01
N GLY A 187 21.11 -12.76 -10.27
CA GLY A 187 20.48 -14.00 -10.78
C GLY A 187 18.95 -14.06 -10.66
N GLY A 188 18.28 -12.97 -10.28
CA GLY A 188 16.82 -12.98 -10.25
C GLY A 188 16.18 -11.74 -9.68
N VAL A 189 14.88 -11.84 -9.43
CA VAL A 189 14.06 -10.75 -8.87
C VAL A 189 13.34 -11.29 -7.63
N GLN A 190 13.41 -10.56 -6.54
CA GLN A 190 12.65 -10.82 -5.32
C GLN A 190 11.37 -9.99 -5.38
N LEU A 191 10.23 -10.66 -5.23
CA LEU A 191 8.91 -10.05 -5.20
C LEU A 191 8.42 -9.97 -3.75
N TYR A 192 7.66 -8.90 -3.45
CA TYR A 192 7.14 -8.65 -2.11
C TYR A 192 5.63 -8.47 -2.15
N ALA A 193 4.92 -9.27 -1.36
CA ALA A 193 3.51 -9.11 -1.07
C ALA A 193 3.22 -9.54 0.37
N GLY A 194 2.09 -9.13 0.91
CA GLY A 194 1.60 -9.52 2.23
C GLY A 194 0.12 -9.25 2.36
N GLY A 195 -0.46 -9.75 3.43
CA GLY A 195 -1.86 -9.55 3.82
C GLY A 195 -1.95 -9.14 5.29
N GLY A 196 -3.09 -8.56 5.68
CA GLY A 196 -3.43 -8.26 7.06
C GLY A 196 -3.99 -9.51 7.76
N ILE A 197 -3.42 -9.88 8.90
CA ILE A 197 -3.94 -10.96 9.73
C ILE A 197 -4.77 -10.34 10.85
N VAL A 198 -6.03 -10.70 10.92
CA VAL A 198 -6.99 -10.24 11.93
C VAL A 198 -7.70 -11.42 12.56
N GLU A 199 -8.48 -11.16 13.62
CA GLU A 199 -9.35 -12.18 14.20
C GLU A 199 -10.30 -12.72 13.13
N GLY A 200 -10.41 -14.06 13.04
CA GLY A 200 -11.19 -14.75 12.00
C GLY A 200 -10.43 -14.98 10.68
N SER A 201 -9.16 -14.56 10.56
CA SER A 201 -8.33 -14.93 9.41
C SER A 201 -8.11 -16.44 9.35
N ILE A 202 -8.30 -17.01 8.15
CA ILE A 202 -8.04 -18.42 7.86
C ILE A 202 -6.69 -18.50 7.14
N PRO A 203 -5.66 -19.19 7.69
CA PRO A 203 -4.29 -19.18 7.14
C PRO A 203 -4.21 -19.51 5.65
N GLN A 204 -5.02 -20.46 5.18
CA GLN A 204 -5.05 -20.86 3.77
C GLN A 204 -5.57 -19.76 2.84
N ASP A 205 -6.57 -19.01 3.31
CA ASP A 205 -7.16 -17.90 2.54
C ASP A 205 -6.20 -16.71 2.49
N GLU A 206 -5.54 -16.40 3.63
CA GLU A 206 -4.52 -15.34 3.68
C GLU A 206 -3.31 -15.67 2.80
N TRP A 207 -2.89 -16.95 2.78
CA TRP A 207 -1.84 -17.39 1.87
C TRP A 207 -2.26 -17.26 0.41
N ALA A 208 -3.48 -17.70 0.06
CA ALA A 208 -4.01 -17.58 -1.30
C ALA A 208 -4.09 -16.12 -1.76
N GLU A 209 -4.42 -15.19 -0.85
CA GLU A 209 -4.43 -13.76 -1.13
C GLU A 209 -3.02 -13.23 -1.46
N THR A 210 -2.00 -13.62 -0.66
CA THR A 210 -0.61 -13.22 -0.95
C THR A 210 -0.12 -13.80 -2.28
N GLU A 211 -0.45 -15.05 -2.61
CA GLU A 211 -0.14 -15.65 -3.91
C GLU A 211 -0.80 -14.92 -5.08
N ALA A 212 -2.06 -14.48 -4.92
CA ALA A 212 -2.74 -13.70 -5.94
C ALA A 212 -2.07 -12.33 -6.16
N LYS A 213 -1.61 -11.68 -5.08
CA LYS A 213 -0.85 -10.43 -5.14
C LYS A 213 0.51 -10.63 -5.83
N ILE A 214 1.24 -11.72 -5.53
CA ILE A 214 2.51 -12.06 -6.19
C ILE A 214 2.31 -12.30 -7.70
N LYS A 215 1.30 -13.09 -8.09
CA LYS A 215 0.99 -13.33 -9.51
C LYS A 215 0.71 -12.03 -10.29
N ALA A 216 0.02 -11.07 -9.66
CA ALA A 216 -0.22 -9.77 -10.28
C ALA A 216 1.08 -8.98 -10.50
N ILE A 217 2.07 -9.12 -9.60
CA ILE A 217 3.40 -8.53 -9.76
C ILE A 217 4.18 -9.28 -10.86
N GLU A 218 4.20 -10.62 -10.83
CA GLU A 218 4.90 -11.47 -11.81
C GLU A 218 4.48 -11.20 -13.24
N ALA A 219 3.20 -10.93 -13.49
CA ALA A 219 2.67 -10.62 -14.82
C ALA A 219 3.32 -9.39 -15.48
N THR A 220 4.12 -8.63 -14.75
CA THR A 220 4.88 -7.47 -15.27
C THR A 220 6.35 -7.79 -15.56
N PHE A 221 6.78 -9.04 -15.41
CA PHE A 221 8.15 -9.51 -15.66
C PHE A 221 8.24 -10.48 -16.86
N ALA A 222 7.24 -10.48 -17.71
CA ALA A 222 7.17 -11.34 -18.89
C ALA A 222 7.99 -10.77 -20.06
#